data_d64fa90264c7e58b541797ea80193491
#
_entry.id   d64fa90264c7e58b541797ea80193491
#
_cell.length_a   1.000
_cell.length_b   1.000
_cell.length_c   1.000
_cell.angle_alpha   90.00
_cell.angle_beta   90.00
_cell.angle_gamma   90.00
#
_symmetry.space_group_name_H-M   'P 1'
#
loop_
_entity.id
_entity.type
_entity.pdbx_description
1 polymer ?
#
loop_
_entity_poly.entity_id
_entity_poly.type
_entity_poly.pdbx_seq_one_letter_code
_entity_poly.pdbx_strand_id
1 'polypeptide(L)'
;MVIAVFGNTLRQETIREVKHIVDFLRQRDVDIVLSHELRHEAFNREFPSVEDYISQTGETIDFALSVGGDGTFLTTASLVGHLDIPILGINCGHLGYLAEVQTEEIDAVLDQLITNNYTIEQRRMLE
;
A
#
# COMPACT_ATOMS: atom_id res chain seq x y z
N MET A 1 3.10 12.95 5.02
CA MET A 1 3.42 11.70 4.30
C MET A 1 2.16 11.15 3.63
N VAL A 2 2.28 10.74 2.40
CA VAL A 2 1.18 10.18 1.63
C VAL A 2 1.52 8.74 1.27
N ILE A 3 0.61 7.81 1.61
CA ILE A 3 0.79 6.39 1.32
C ILE A 3 -0.36 5.91 0.46
N ALA A 4 -0.03 5.26 -0.66
CA ALA A 4 -1.02 4.62 -1.53
C ALA A 4 -1.19 3.17 -1.11
N VAL A 5 -2.43 2.68 -1.11
CA VAL A 5 -2.72 1.29 -0.76
C VAL A 5 -3.46 0.63 -1.92
N PHE A 6 -2.92 -0.50 -2.35
CA PHE A 6 -3.51 -1.35 -3.38
C PHE A 6 -3.87 -2.68 -2.77
N GLY A 7 -4.94 -3.29 -3.23
CA GLY A 7 -5.34 -4.59 -2.72
C GLY A 7 -6.31 -5.28 -3.64
N ASN A 8 -6.39 -6.60 -3.49
CA ASN A 8 -7.31 -7.43 -4.24
C ASN A 8 -8.65 -7.49 -3.50
N THR A 9 -9.70 -6.92 -4.11
CA THR A 9 -11.03 -6.85 -3.47
C THR A 9 -11.79 -8.17 -3.56
N LEU A 10 -11.27 -9.16 -4.26
CA LEU A 10 -11.93 -10.46 -4.39
C LEU A 10 -11.78 -11.32 -3.15
N ARG A 11 -10.90 -10.95 -2.22
CA ARG A 11 -10.65 -11.72 -1.00
C ARG A 11 -11.00 -10.92 0.23
N GLN A 12 -11.79 -11.52 1.11
CA GLN A 12 -12.21 -10.86 2.35
C GLN A 12 -11.05 -10.61 3.30
N GLU A 13 -10.10 -11.51 3.35
CA GLU A 13 -8.92 -11.35 4.21
C GLU A 13 -8.08 -10.16 3.78
N THR A 14 -7.99 -9.90 2.48
CA THR A 14 -7.30 -8.72 1.96
C THR A 14 -8.01 -7.44 2.39
N ILE A 15 -9.33 -7.41 2.28
CA ILE A 15 -10.12 -6.24 2.67
C ILE A 15 -9.96 -5.97 4.17
N ARG A 16 -9.99 -7.01 5.00
CA ARG A 16 -9.78 -6.85 6.44
C ARG A 16 -8.41 -6.29 6.75
N GLU A 17 -7.39 -6.78 6.06
CA GLU A 17 -6.04 -6.31 6.28
C GLU A 17 -5.87 -4.86 5.85
N VAL A 18 -6.46 -4.50 4.71
CA VAL A 18 -6.43 -3.12 4.24
C VAL A 18 -7.12 -2.20 5.25
N LYS A 19 -8.25 -2.62 5.80
CA LYS A 19 -8.95 -1.82 6.81
C LYS A 19 -8.10 -1.63 8.06
N HIS A 20 -7.41 -2.67 8.50
CA HIS A 20 -6.49 -2.57 9.61
C HIS A 20 -5.36 -1.56 9.32
N ILE A 21 -4.78 -1.65 8.14
CA ILE A 21 -3.71 -0.74 7.71
C ILE A 21 -4.22 0.70 7.67
N VAL A 22 -5.38 0.92 7.09
CA VAL A 22 -5.96 2.26 7.01
C VAL A 22 -6.19 2.84 8.39
N ASP A 23 -6.76 2.06 9.31
CA ASP A 23 -6.98 2.53 10.67
C ASP A 23 -5.67 2.86 11.38
N PHE A 24 -4.66 2.02 11.19
CA PHE A 24 -3.35 2.25 11.78
C PHE A 24 -2.73 3.56 11.29
N LEU A 25 -2.81 3.80 9.98
CA LEU A 25 -2.24 5.00 9.37
C LEU A 25 -3.00 6.26 9.75
N ARG A 26 -4.32 6.18 9.85
CA ARG A 26 -5.14 7.32 10.25
C ARG A 26 -4.78 7.81 11.64
N GLN A 27 -4.50 6.91 12.55
CA GLN A 27 -4.13 7.26 13.92
C GLN A 27 -2.79 7.99 13.99
N ARG A 28 -2.02 7.97 12.92
CA ARG A 28 -0.69 8.56 12.85
C ARG A 28 -0.62 9.75 11.89
N ASP A 29 -1.77 10.29 11.52
CA ASP A 29 -1.87 11.48 10.66
C ASP A 29 -1.20 11.29 9.30
N VAL A 30 -1.30 10.09 8.74
CA VAL A 30 -0.81 9.80 7.40
C VAL A 30 -1.94 9.99 6.41
N ASP A 31 -1.66 10.69 5.33
CA ASP A 31 -2.62 10.83 4.23
C ASP A 31 -2.66 9.55 3.41
N ILE A 32 -3.86 9.10 3.10
CA ILE A 32 -4.08 7.81 2.45
C ILE A 32 -4.76 8.03 1.11
N VAL A 33 -4.22 7.40 0.07
CA VAL A 33 -4.90 7.29 -1.21
C VAL A 33 -5.05 5.81 -1.54
N LEU A 34 -6.13 5.44 -2.18
CA LEU A 34 -6.46 4.03 -2.42
C LEU A 34 -6.51 3.74 -3.91
N SER A 35 -6.21 2.51 -4.29
CA SER A 35 -6.50 2.09 -5.65
C SER A 35 -8.01 2.25 -5.91
N HIS A 36 -8.36 2.45 -7.17
CA HIS A 36 -9.74 2.70 -7.54
C HIS A 36 -10.67 1.58 -7.03
N GLU A 37 -10.24 0.33 -7.14
CA GLU A 37 -11.04 -0.80 -6.69
C GLU A 37 -11.28 -0.76 -5.18
N LEU A 38 -10.26 -0.53 -4.38
CA LEU A 38 -10.41 -0.46 -2.93
C LEU A 38 -11.32 0.69 -2.52
N ARG A 39 -11.12 1.84 -3.13
CA ARG A 39 -11.92 3.01 -2.84
C ARG A 39 -13.41 2.76 -3.07
N HIS A 40 -13.72 2.14 -4.20
CA HIS A 40 -15.09 1.90 -4.62
C HIS A 40 -15.73 0.74 -3.85
N GLU A 41 -15.00 -0.36 -3.67
CA GLU A 41 -15.57 -1.60 -3.15
C GLU A 41 -15.55 -1.67 -1.62
N ALA A 42 -14.55 -1.10 -0.97
CA ALA A 42 -14.34 -1.32 0.45
C ALA A 42 -14.50 -0.08 1.33
N PHE A 43 -14.35 1.12 0.78
CA PHE A 43 -14.31 2.34 1.57
C PHE A 43 -15.32 3.40 1.15
N ASN A 44 -16.27 3.02 0.33
CA ASN A 44 -17.40 3.90 -0.04
C ASN A 44 -16.96 5.30 -0.45
N ARG A 45 -15.82 5.38 -1.18
CA ARG A 45 -15.26 6.63 -1.70
C ARG A 45 -14.81 7.60 -0.61
N GLU A 46 -14.49 7.11 0.56
CA GLU A 46 -14.05 7.94 1.67
C GLU A 46 -12.70 8.61 1.42
N PHE A 47 -11.83 7.95 0.65
CA PHE A 47 -10.49 8.44 0.35
C PHE A 47 -10.34 8.73 -1.14
N PRO A 48 -9.41 9.61 -1.52
CA PRO A 48 -9.15 9.81 -2.96
C PRO A 48 -8.52 8.56 -3.58
N SER A 49 -8.76 8.37 -4.87
CA SER A 49 -8.07 7.30 -5.60
C SER A 49 -6.65 7.73 -5.93
N VAL A 50 -5.77 6.73 -6.12
CA VAL A 50 -4.37 6.99 -6.49
C VAL A 50 -4.32 7.78 -7.81
N GLU A 51 -5.10 7.34 -8.79
CA GLU A 51 -5.09 7.96 -10.11
C GLU A 51 -5.53 9.42 -10.04
N ASP A 52 -6.62 9.69 -9.33
CA ASP A 52 -7.12 11.05 -9.17
C ASP A 52 -6.14 11.93 -8.40
N TYR A 53 -5.54 11.39 -7.35
CA TYR A 53 -4.58 12.14 -6.56
C TYR A 53 -3.40 12.62 -7.39
N ILE A 54 -2.83 11.72 -8.18
CA ILE A 54 -1.68 12.05 -9.02
C ILE A 54 -2.05 13.09 -10.07
N SER A 55 -3.19 12.92 -10.73
CA SER A 55 -3.58 13.81 -11.81
C SER A 55 -4.06 15.19 -11.34
N GLN A 56 -4.68 15.26 -10.16
CA GLN A 56 -5.28 16.51 -9.69
C GLN A 56 -4.34 17.34 -8.83
N THR A 57 -3.51 16.71 -8.03
CA THR A 57 -2.63 17.46 -7.12
C THR A 57 -1.22 17.63 -7.65
N GLY A 58 -0.75 16.68 -8.45
CA GLY A 58 0.65 16.67 -8.89
C GLY A 58 1.63 16.40 -7.76
N GLU A 59 1.14 16.09 -6.57
CA GLU A 59 2.00 15.83 -5.41
C GLU A 59 2.53 14.40 -5.44
N THR A 60 3.63 14.18 -4.71
CA THR A 60 4.30 12.91 -4.67
C THR A 60 3.66 11.99 -3.63
N ILE A 61 3.57 10.72 -3.97
CA ILE A 61 3.22 9.66 -3.03
C ILE A 61 4.52 9.09 -2.49
N ASP A 62 4.63 8.95 -1.17
CA ASP A 62 5.88 8.51 -0.55
C ASP A 62 6.10 7.00 -0.68
N PHE A 63 5.04 6.22 -0.50
CA PHE A 63 5.11 4.76 -0.58
C PHE A 63 3.84 4.19 -1.15
N ALA A 64 3.95 3.03 -1.77
CA ALA A 64 2.81 2.23 -2.18
C ALA A 64 2.84 0.90 -1.41
N LEU A 65 1.71 0.52 -0.85
CA LEU A 65 1.53 -0.77 -0.19
C LEU A 65 0.68 -1.65 -1.10
N SER A 66 1.17 -2.85 -1.37
CA SER A 66 0.46 -3.83 -2.17
C SER A 66 0.01 -4.97 -1.25
N VAL A 67 -1.29 -5.05 -0.97
CA VAL A 67 -1.84 -6.01 -0.03
C VAL A 67 -2.49 -7.14 -0.80
N GLY A 68 -1.89 -8.32 -0.72
CA GLY A 68 -2.39 -9.49 -1.45
C GLY A 68 -1.27 -10.44 -1.79
N GLY A 69 -1.19 -10.85 -3.05
CA GLY A 69 -0.18 -11.74 -3.54
C GLY A 69 0.62 -11.15 -4.69
N ASP A 70 1.29 -12.03 -5.44
CA ASP A 70 2.18 -11.61 -6.52
C ASP A 70 1.47 -10.83 -7.61
N GLY A 71 0.24 -11.23 -7.94
CA GLY A 71 -0.53 -10.54 -8.97
C GLY A 71 -0.83 -9.09 -8.59
N THR A 72 -1.21 -8.87 -7.33
CA THR A 72 -1.46 -7.52 -6.83
C THR A 72 -0.18 -6.69 -6.85
N PHE A 73 0.94 -7.29 -6.46
CA PHE A 73 2.22 -6.60 -6.49
C PHE A 73 2.59 -6.17 -7.91
N LEU A 74 2.42 -7.06 -8.88
CA LEU A 74 2.74 -6.75 -10.28
C LEU A 74 1.83 -5.64 -10.82
N THR A 75 0.55 -5.68 -10.47
CA THR A 75 -0.37 -4.61 -10.87
C THR A 75 0.03 -3.27 -10.25
N THR A 76 0.39 -3.27 -8.98
CA THR A 76 0.84 -2.07 -8.29
C THR A 76 2.10 -1.52 -8.96
N ALA A 77 3.07 -2.38 -9.24
CA ALA A 77 4.31 -1.96 -9.90
C ALA A 77 4.04 -1.37 -11.29
N SER A 78 3.09 -1.94 -12.01
CA SER A 78 2.71 -1.44 -13.33
C SER A 78 2.13 -0.03 -13.25
N LEU A 79 1.38 0.26 -12.20
CA LEU A 79 0.72 1.56 -12.06
C LEU A 79 1.64 2.65 -11.51
N VAL A 80 2.54 2.32 -10.59
CA VAL A 80 3.33 3.32 -9.89
C VAL A 80 4.84 3.21 -10.13
N GLY A 81 5.30 2.15 -10.77
CA GLY A 81 6.73 1.91 -10.93
C GLY A 81 7.44 3.02 -11.69
N HIS A 82 6.78 3.61 -12.69
CA HIS A 82 7.36 4.69 -13.49
C HIS A 82 7.45 6.02 -12.71
N LEU A 83 6.82 6.10 -11.54
CA LEU A 83 6.86 7.29 -10.70
C LEU A 83 7.97 7.22 -9.65
N ASP A 84 8.78 6.17 -9.69
CA ASP A 84 9.88 5.96 -8.75
C ASP A 84 9.40 5.93 -7.29
N ILE A 85 8.25 5.31 -7.07
CA ILE A 85 7.66 5.16 -5.74
C ILE A 85 8.03 3.77 -5.20
N PRO A 86 8.63 3.69 -4.00
CA PRO A 86 8.92 2.37 -3.41
C PRO A 86 7.64 1.61 -3.11
N ILE A 87 7.65 0.31 -3.36
CA ILE A 87 6.50 -0.56 -3.17
C ILE A 87 6.83 -1.63 -2.13
N LEU A 88 5.97 -1.76 -1.13
CA LEU A 88 6.08 -2.81 -0.13
C LEU A 88 4.94 -3.79 -0.33
N GLY A 89 5.30 -5.06 -0.56
CA GLY A 89 4.31 -6.13 -0.67
C GLY A 89 3.95 -6.68 0.69
N ILE A 90 2.66 -6.80 0.96
CA ILE A 90 2.14 -7.39 2.18
C ILE A 90 1.36 -8.64 1.80
N ASN A 91 1.87 -9.79 2.23
CA ASN A 91 1.31 -11.07 1.86
C ASN A 91 0.18 -11.48 2.80
N CYS A 92 -1.00 -11.69 2.24
CA CYS A 92 -2.18 -12.07 3.02
C CYS A 92 -2.42 -13.56 2.91
N GLY A 93 -1.85 -14.31 3.84
CA GLY A 93 -2.20 -15.72 4.02
C GLY A 93 -1.59 -16.70 3.05
N HIS A 94 -0.71 -16.27 2.16
CA HIS A 94 -0.07 -17.16 1.19
C HIS A 94 1.43 -16.97 1.19
N LEU A 95 2.12 -18.03 0.82
CA LEU A 95 3.55 -17.97 0.62
C LEU A 95 3.82 -17.28 -0.73
N GLY A 96 4.44 -16.13 -0.68
CA GLY A 96 4.82 -15.40 -1.89
C GLY A 96 6.28 -15.58 -2.20
N TYR A 97 6.66 -15.15 -3.38
CA TYR A 97 8.05 -15.23 -3.86
C TYR A 97 8.72 -13.87 -3.90
N LEU A 98 7.99 -12.82 -3.55
CA LEU A 98 8.53 -11.46 -3.52
C LEU A 98 8.95 -11.10 -2.11
N ALA A 99 9.84 -10.12 -1.99
CA ALA A 99 10.21 -9.60 -0.68
C ALA A 99 8.99 -8.89 -0.08
N GLU A 100 8.45 -9.47 0.96
CA GLU A 100 7.18 -9.01 1.49
C GLU A 100 7.08 -9.22 2.99
N VAL A 101 6.12 -8.53 3.59
CA VAL A 101 5.87 -8.54 5.02
C VAL A 101 4.72 -9.49 5.32
N GLN A 102 4.87 -10.29 6.35
CA GLN A 102 3.78 -11.11 6.83
C GLN A 102 2.81 -10.25 7.65
N THR A 103 1.55 -10.69 7.72
CA THR A 103 0.53 -9.90 8.40
C THR A 103 0.86 -9.60 9.86
N GLU A 104 1.58 -10.50 10.51
CA GLU A 104 1.97 -10.33 11.93
C GLU A 104 2.99 -9.21 12.12
N GLU A 105 3.68 -8.81 11.06
CA GLU A 105 4.75 -7.82 11.12
C GLU A 105 4.32 -6.44 10.64
N ILE A 106 3.09 -6.32 10.16
CA ILE A 106 2.65 -5.10 9.46
C ILE A 106 2.80 -3.85 10.31
N ASP A 107 2.32 -3.89 11.55
CA ASP A 107 2.35 -2.69 12.40
C ASP A 107 3.77 -2.20 12.64
N ALA A 108 4.70 -3.11 12.87
CA ALA A 108 6.09 -2.75 13.09
C ALA A 108 6.71 -2.13 11.83
N VAL A 109 6.42 -2.71 10.67
CA VAL A 109 6.97 -2.20 9.41
C VAL A 109 6.37 -0.84 9.08
N LEU A 110 5.07 -0.65 9.29
CA LEU A 110 4.44 0.63 9.04
C LEU A 110 5.00 1.72 9.95
N ASP A 111 5.26 1.40 11.21
CA ASP A 111 5.93 2.35 12.10
C ASP A 111 7.29 2.77 11.56
N GLN A 112 8.07 1.83 11.05
CA GLN A 112 9.37 2.13 10.47
C GLN A 112 9.26 3.04 9.26
N LEU A 113 8.28 2.79 8.39
CA LEU A 113 8.07 3.61 7.21
C LEU A 113 7.68 5.04 7.59
N ILE A 114 6.79 5.19 8.55
CA ILE A 114 6.29 6.49 8.98
C ILE A 114 7.40 7.31 9.62
N THR A 115 8.28 6.67 10.37
CA THR A 115 9.38 7.36 11.05
C THR A 115 10.63 7.49 10.19
N ASN A 116 10.58 7.03 8.93
CA ASN A 116 11.72 7.03 8.01
C ASN A 116 12.88 6.19 8.52
N ASN A 117 12.59 5.13 9.25
CA ASN A 117 13.60 4.26 9.85
C ASN A 117 13.94 3.07 8.97
N TYR A 118 13.83 3.22 7.67
CA TYR A 118 14.15 2.18 6.69
C TYR A 118 15.42 2.56 5.94
N THR A 119 16.08 1.54 5.33
CA THR A 119 17.32 1.75 4.59
C THR A 119 17.07 1.79 3.09
N ILE A 120 18.06 2.28 2.34
CA ILE A 120 17.99 2.28 0.88
C ILE A 120 17.90 0.86 0.33
N GLU A 121 18.57 -0.08 0.98
CA GLU A 121 18.51 -1.50 0.60
C GLU A 121 17.09 -2.03 0.67
N GLN A 122 16.36 -1.67 1.70
CA GLN A 122 14.95 -2.06 1.81
C GLN A 122 14.13 -1.47 0.67
N ARG A 123 14.41 -0.25 0.27
CA ARG A 123 13.71 0.37 -0.85
C ARG A 123 13.96 -0.38 -2.15
N ARG A 124 15.16 -0.85 -2.38
CA ARG A 124 15.48 -1.65 -3.56
C ARG A 124 14.73 -2.96 -3.57
N MET A 125 14.60 -3.59 -2.42
CA MET A 125 13.86 -4.84 -2.30
C MET A 125 12.37 -4.66 -2.59
N LEU A 126 11.88 -3.46 -2.39
CA LEU A 126 10.47 -3.16 -2.61
C LEU A 126 10.13 -2.95 -4.08
N GLU A 127 11.11 -2.75 -4.89
CA GLU A 127 10.92 -2.61 -6.33
C GLU A 127 10.77 -3.96 -7.00
#